data_9789c27ab9ec4442543dea5036a3899e
#
_entry.id   9789c27ab9ec4442543dea5036a3899e
#
_cell.length_a   1.000
_cell.length_b   1.000
_cell.length_c   1.000
_cell.angle_alpha   90.00
_cell.angle_beta   90.00
_cell.angle_gamma   90.00
#
_symmetry.space_group_name_H-M   'P 1'
#
loop_
_entity.id
_entity.type
_entity.pdbx_description
1 polymer ?
#
loop_
_entity_poly.entity_id
_entity_poly.type
_entity_poly.pdbx_seq_one_letter_code
_entity_poly.pdbx_strand_id
1 'polypeptide(L)'
;MFEKEINEYERILKVYQEKVTGRMKMADLREYNEILFSAHSCAIEGNSFSVNDTRELKEKGLGVIPQGKTLFEAFEMLDHFKAYEFLFNQPENPLSEELLKETHRILMEHTLSYRYPDAKPGEYTDTDMCAGDTIFGEHEQLIARVPQLLSSTQRALDEGKVHPMILAARFHGFYEYLHPFRDGNGRIGRLFSNFILHKAGHPIVIITHESKSEYINALRQIRTERTDEHLVSFFFQSAINRMLREIDEKKKQSIVFPFLF
;
A
#
# COMPACT_ATOMS: atom_id res chain seq x y z
N MET A 1 24.22 3.67 -3.86
CA MET A 1 23.34 3.99 -2.73
C MET A 1 22.39 2.80 -2.52
N PHE A 2 22.05 2.42 -1.31
CA PHE A 2 21.18 1.28 -0.93
C PHE A 2 21.69 -0.14 -1.25
N GLU A 3 22.95 -0.33 -1.59
CA GLU A 3 23.49 -1.64 -1.95
C GLU A 3 23.40 -2.65 -0.79
N LYS A 4 23.57 -2.19 0.44
CA LYS A 4 23.47 -3.01 1.64
C LYS A 4 22.02 -3.50 1.84
N GLU A 5 21.06 -2.59 1.75
CA GLU A 5 19.63 -2.89 1.89
C GLU A 5 19.15 -3.83 0.78
N ILE A 6 19.57 -3.60 -0.46
CA ILE A 6 19.26 -4.48 -1.59
C ILE A 6 19.80 -5.89 -1.33
N ASN A 7 21.08 -6.03 -0.98
CA ASN A 7 21.70 -7.34 -0.78
C ASN A 7 21.04 -8.11 0.37
N GLU A 8 20.71 -7.42 1.47
CA GLU A 8 20.00 -8.03 2.61
C GLU A 8 18.58 -8.46 2.21
N TYR A 9 17.83 -7.59 1.52
CA TYR A 9 16.48 -7.86 1.04
C TYR A 9 16.45 -9.07 0.10
N GLU A 10 17.31 -9.10 -0.93
CA GLU A 10 17.35 -10.18 -1.91
C GLU A 10 17.72 -11.54 -1.26
N ARG A 11 18.65 -11.51 -0.30
CA ARG A 11 19.01 -12.72 0.46
C ARG A 11 17.82 -13.27 1.25
N ILE A 12 17.06 -12.39 1.90
CA ILE A 12 15.89 -12.79 2.71
C ILE A 12 14.73 -13.18 1.80
N LEU A 13 14.51 -12.46 0.71
CA LEU A 13 13.48 -12.75 -0.29
C LEU A 13 13.60 -14.17 -0.82
N LYS A 14 14.81 -14.61 -1.15
CA LYS A 14 15.06 -15.98 -1.62
C LYS A 14 14.62 -17.02 -0.58
N VAL A 15 14.99 -16.82 0.68
CA VAL A 15 14.58 -17.72 1.79
C VAL A 15 13.07 -17.69 1.99
N TYR A 16 12.46 -16.53 1.88
CA TYR A 16 11.01 -16.33 2.02
C TYR A 16 10.24 -17.05 0.90
N GLN A 17 10.71 -16.94 -0.34
CA GLN A 17 10.13 -17.66 -1.46
C GLN A 17 10.20 -19.18 -1.28
N GLU A 18 11.33 -19.72 -0.83
CA GLU A 18 11.50 -21.15 -0.61
C GLU A 18 10.65 -21.69 0.56
N LYS A 19 10.54 -20.94 1.66
CA LYS A 19 9.97 -21.45 2.92
C LYS A 19 8.51 -21.04 3.14
N VAL A 20 8.06 -19.95 2.53
CA VAL A 20 6.72 -19.40 2.75
C VAL A 20 5.92 -19.41 1.45
N THR A 21 6.22 -18.51 0.50
CA THR A 21 5.34 -18.31 -0.65
C THR A 21 5.32 -19.49 -1.62
N GLY A 22 6.46 -20.15 -1.84
CA GLY A 22 6.55 -21.34 -2.70
C GLY A 22 5.82 -22.58 -2.14
N ARG A 23 5.33 -22.52 -0.90
CA ARG A 23 4.55 -23.58 -0.24
C ARG A 23 3.07 -23.26 -0.07
N MET A 24 2.66 -22.07 -0.47
CA MET A 24 1.27 -21.61 -0.43
C MET A 24 0.64 -21.70 -1.83
N LYS A 25 -0.66 -21.95 -1.88
CA LYS A 25 -1.40 -21.71 -3.12
C LYS A 25 -1.45 -20.21 -3.38
N MET A 26 -1.34 -19.81 -4.64
CA MET A 26 -1.34 -18.39 -5.01
C MET A 26 -2.61 -17.66 -4.57
N ALA A 27 -3.77 -18.34 -4.62
CA ALA A 27 -5.03 -17.77 -4.16
C ALA A 27 -4.99 -17.44 -2.66
N ASP A 28 -4.50 -18.38 -1.83
CA ASP A 28 -4.41 -18.22 -0.38
C ASP A 28 -3.42 -17.11 0.00
N LEU A 29 -2.28 -17.04 -0.71
CA LEU A 29 -1.29 -15.98 -0.52
C LEU A 29 -1.86 -14.60 -0.88
N ARG A 30 -2.63 -14.54 -1.97
CA ARG A 30 -3.26 -13.30 -2.42
C ARG A 30 -4.29 -12.82 -1.40
N GLU A 31 -5.18 -13.69 -0.96
CA GLU A 31 -6.19 -13.36 0.05
C GLU A 31 -5.55 -12.93 1.38
N TYR A 32 -4.53 -13.65 1.83
CA TYR A 32 -3.76 -13.28 3.02
C TYR A 32 -3.15 -11.88 2.90
N ASN A 33 -2.50 -11.60 1.77
CA ASN A 33 -1.91 -10.30 1.50
C ASN A 33 -2.94 -9.17 1.47
N GLU A 34 -4.09 -9.41 0.83
CA GLU A 34 -5.17 -8.45 0.70
C GLU A 34 -5.76 -8.09 2.07
N ILE A 35 -6.08 -9.09 2.89
CA ILE A 35 -6.63 -8.87 4.23
C ILE A 35 -5.64 -8.08 5.10
N LEU A 36 -4.38 -8.52 5.14
CA LEU A 36 -3.37 -7.90 5.99
C LEU A 36 -3.03 -6.47 5.52
N PHE A 37 -2.89 -6.28 4.21
CA PHE A 37 -2.62 -4.96 3.64
C PHE A 37 -3.78 -3.99 3.87
N SER A 38 -5.03 -4.41 3.61
CA SER A 38 -6.20 -3.56 3.79
C SER A 38 -6.39 -3.16 5.24
N ALA A 39 -6.26 -4.11 6.17
CA ALA A 39 -6.36 -3.82 7.61
C ALA A 39 -5.36 -2.73 8.04
N HIS A 40 -4.09 -2.90 7.74
CA HIS A 40 -3.07 -1.94 8.14
C HIS A 40 -3.17 -0.61 7.37
N SER A 41 -3.46 -0.66 6.07
CA SER A 41 -3.59 0.54 5.24
C SER A 41 -4.75 1.44 5.70
N CYS A 42 -5.90 0.86 6.05
CA CYS A 42 -7.03 1.61 6.60
C CYS A 42 -6.76 2.06 8.04
N ALA A 43 -6.09 1.25 8.87
CA ALA A 43 -5.76 1.61 10.25
C ALA A 43 -4.79 2.81 10.34
N ILE A 44 -3.89 3.00 9.38
CA ILE A 44 -3.05 4.21 9.26
C ILE A 44 -3.94 5.47 9.15
N GLU A 45 -5.07 5.38 8.46
CA GLU A 45 -6.03 6.49 8.30
C GLU A 45 -7.02 6.63 9.46
N GLY A 46 -6.94 5.75 10.45
CA GLY A 46 -7.77 5.80 11.66
C GLY A 46 -8.92 4.81 11.72
N ASN A 47 -9.05 3.92 10.74
CA ASN A 47 -10.00 2.81 10.80
C ASN A 47 -9.62 1.87 11.94
N SER A 48 -10.59 1.45 12.73
CA SER A 48 -10.36 0.68 13.96
C SER A 48 -10.45 -0.85 13.78
N PHE A 49 -10.72 -1.35 12.56
CA PHE A 49 -10.78 -2.79 12.29
C PHE A 49 -9.42 -3.45 12.54
N SER A 50 -9.41 -4.50 13.34
CA SER A 50 -8.26 -5.39 13.48
C SER A 50 -8.12 -6.28 12.24
N VAL A 51 -7.00 -7.00 12.10
CA VAL A 51 -6.82 -7.99 11.02
C VAL A 51 -7.90 -9.08 11.09
N ASN A 52 -8.32 -9.49 12.29
CA ASN A 52 -9.38 -10.48 12.45
C ASN A 52 -10.76 -9.93 12.05
N ASP A 53 -11.10 -8.70 12.47
CA ASP A 53 -12.32 -8.02 12.05
C ASP A 53 -12.37 -7.86 10.52
N THR A 54 -11.25 -7.52 9.91
CA THR A 54 -11.08 -7.36 8.46
C THR A 54 -11.32 -8.67 7.72
N ARG A 55 -10.78 -9.78 8.23
CA ARG A 55 -11.05 -11.12 7.69
C ARG A 55 -12.52 -11.48 7.79
N GLU A 56 -13.12 -11.28 8.95
CA GLU A 56 -14.53 -11.58 9.17
C GLU A 56 -15.44 -10.77 8.25
N LEU A 57 -15.13 -9.47 8.05
CA LEU A 57 -15.86 -8.62 7.11
C LEU A 57 -15.71 -9.11 5.67
N LYS A 58 -14.52 -9.58 5.26
CA LYS A 58 -14.32 -10.13 3.91
C LYS A 58 -15.12 -11.41 3.68
N GLU A 59 -15.17 -12.29 4.68
CA GLU A 59 -15.90 -13.58 4.60
C GLU A 59 -17.41 -13.41 4.66
N LYS A 60 -17.92 -12.51 5.50
CA LYS A 60 -19.36 -12.40 5.84
C LYS A 60 -20.05 -11.14 5.29
N GLY A 61 -19.26 -10.21 4.72
CA GLY A 61 -19.78 -8.91 4.25
C GLY A 61 -20.42 -8.10 5.38
N LEU A 62 -21.32 -7.19 5.02
CA LEU A 62 -22.03 -6.33 5.97
C LEU A 62 -23.03 -7.07 6.90
N GLY A 63 -23.18 -8.37 6.75
CA GLY A 63 -24.02 -9.18 7.63
C GLY A 63 -23.54 -9.24 9.08
N VAL A 64 -22.26 -8.94 9.31
CA VAL A 64 -21.64 -8.88 10.64
C VAL A 64 -20.70 -7.69 10.72
N ILE A 65 -21.12 -6.67 11.47
CA ILE A 65 -20.21 -5.56 11.85
C ILE A 65 -19.72 -5.85 13.26
N PRO A 66 -18.39 -6.00 13.49
CA PRO A 66 -17.85 -6.29 14.81
C PRO A 66 -18.25 -5.21 15.83
N GLN A 67 -18.43 -5.62 17.08
CA GLN A 67 -18.83 -4.70 18.14
C GLN A 67 -17.87 -3.52 18.28
N GLY A 68 -18.40 -2.32 18.35
CA GLY A 68 -17.62 -1.08 18.49
C GLY A 68 -17.09 -0.52 17.18
N LYS A 69 -17.40 -1.16 16.04
CA LYS A 69 -17.06 -0.66 14.69
C LYS A 69 -18.26 0.07 14.07
N THR A 70 -17.97 0.98 13.16
CA THR A 70 -18.99 1.75 12.46
C THR A 70 -19.25 1.19 11.06
N LEU A 71 -20.44 1.45 10.52
CA LEU A 71 -20.76 1.11 9.12
C LEU A 71 -19.84 1.89 8.14
N PHE A 72 -19.46 3.11 8.49
CA PHE A 72 -18.51 3.92 7.70
C PHE A 72 -17.16 3.21 7.56
N GLU A 73 -16.59 2.73 8.67
CA GLU A 73 -15.33 1.98 8.66
C GLU A 73 -15.44 0.66 7.87
N ALA A 74 -16.61 0.00 7.94
CA ALA A 74 -16.85 -1.20 7.14
C ALA A 74 -16.85 -0.88 5.64
N PHE A 75 -17.48 0.23 5.20
CA PHE A 75 -17.43 0.67 3.81
C PHE A 75 -16.02 1.04 3.37
N GLU A 76 -15.23 1.75 4.18
CA GLU A 76 -13.83 2.04 3.87
C GLU A 76 -13.04 0.74 3.59
N MET A 77 -13.27 -0.29 4.37
CA MET A 77 -12.59 -1.58 4.22
C MET A 77 -13.06 -2.33 2.96
N LEU A 78 -14.38 -2.38 2.70
CA LEU A 78 -14.94 -3.04 1.53
C LEU A 78 -14.51 -2.35 0.23
N ASP A 79 -14.49 -1.02 0.20
CA ASP A 79 -14.01 -0.26 -0.95
C ASP A 79 -12.50 -0.45 -1.15
N HIS A 80 -11.73 -0.61 -0.05
CA HIS A 80 -10.31 -0.93 -0.14
C HIS A 80 -10.06 -2.32 -0.75
N PHE A 81 -10.85 -3.33 -0.39
CA PHE A 81 -10.78 -4.65 -1.03
C PHE A 81 -11.08 -4.56 -2.52
N LYS A 82 -12.17 -3.89 -2.92
CA LYS A 82 -12.51 -3.71 -4.33
C LYS A 82 -11.41 -3.00 -5.10
N ALA A 83 -10.83 -1.94 -4.53
CA ALA A 83 -9.73 -1.21 -5.15
C ALA A 83 -8.46 -2.07 -5.29
N TYR A 84 -8.14 -2.87 -4.27
CA TYR A 84 -7.05 -3.84 -4.33
C TYR A 84 -7.30 -4.88 -5.43
N GLU A 85 -8.45 -5.53 -5.43
CA GLU A 85 -8.81 -6.54 -6.44
C GLU A 85 -8.80 -5.95 -7.86
N PHE A 86 -9.37 -4.77 -8.05
CA PHE A 86 -9.37 -4.07 -9.33
C PHE A 86 -7.96 -3.83 -9.85
N LEU A 87 -7.08 -3.28 -9.02
CA LEU A 87 -5.72 -2.92 -9.41
C LEU A 87 -4.85 -4.17 -9.64
N PHE A 88 -4.85 -5.12 -8.71
CA PHE A 88 -3.97 -6.29 -8.76
C PHE A 88 -4.42 -7.40 -9.73
N ASN A 89 -5.63 -7.31 -10.28
CA ASN A 89 -6.10 -8.19 -11.37
C ASN A 89 -5.61 -7.74 -12.75
N GLN A 90 -4.95 -6.60 -12.86
CA GLN A 90 -4.55 -5.98 -14.12
C GLN A 90 -3.03 -5.70 -14.18
N PRO A 91 -2.16 -6.70 -13.89
CA PRO A 91 -0.72 -6.47 -13.82
C PRO A 91 -0.11 -6.01 -15.14
N GLU A 92 -0.77 -6.30 -16.28
CA GLU A 92 -0.31 -5.91 -17.62
C GLU A 92 -0.63 -4.45 -17.95
N ASN A 93 -1.60 -3.83 -17.26
CA ASN A 93 -1.95 -2.44 -17.53
C ASN A 93 -0.79 -1.51 -17.13
N PRO A 94 -0.44 -0.52 -17.97
CA PRO A 94 0.56 0.47 -17.59
C PRO A 94 0.07 1.35 -16.45
N LEU A 95 1.01 1.95 -15.73
CA LEU A 95 0.68 3.01 -14.77
C LEU A 95 0.14 4.21 -15.55
N SER A 96 -1.15 4.47 -15.45
CA SER A 96 -1.82 5.54 -16.17
C SER A 96 -2.71 6.38 -15.25
N GLU A 97 -3.06 7.57 -15.73
CA GLU A 97 -3.96 8.46 -15.03
C GLU A 97 -5.37 7.87 -14.90
N GLU A 98 -5.83 7.17 -15.94
CA GLU A 98 -7.13 6.49 -15.94
C GLU A 98 -7.16 5.39 -14.88
N LEU A 99 -6.08 4.56 -14.80
CA LEU A 99 -5.97 3.52 -13.80
C LEU A 99 -5.96 4.11 -12.38
N LEU A 100 -5.23 5.22 -12.18
CA LEU A 100 -5.15 5.91 -10.88
C LEU A 100 -6.51 6.45 -10.46
N LYS A 101 -7.18 7.19 -11.35
CA LYS A 101 -8.49 7.80 -11.09
C LYS A 101 -9.58 6.76 -10.84
N GLU A 102 -9.59 5.68 -11.63
CA GLU A 102 -10.57 4.62 -11.45
C GLU A 102 -10.33 3.85 -10.15
N THR A 103 -9.07 3.57 -9.79
CA THR A 103 -8.77 2.96 -8.50
C THR A 103 -9.22 3.84 -7.34
N HIS A 104 -9.00 5.16 -7.44
CA HIS A 104 -9.49 6.11 -6.44
C HIS A 104 -11.03 6.18 -6.40
N ARG A 105 -11.69 6.15 -7.57
CA ARG A 105 -13.16 6.14 -7.65
C ARG A 105 -13.73 4.94 -6.89
N ILE A 106 -13.15 3.77 -7.08
CA ILE A 106 -13.57 2.54 -6.37
C ILE A 106 -13.27 2.64 -4.88
N LEU A 107 -12.06 3.09 -4.50
CA LEU A 107 -11.63 3.22 -3.11
C LEU A 107 -12.51 4.15 -2.28
N MET A 108 -13.06 5.17 -2.90
CA MET A 108 -13.79 6.25 -2.24
C MET A 108 -15.30 6.25 -2.54
N GLU A 109 -15.81 5.17 -3.14
CA GLU A 109 -17.18 5.07 -3.66
C GLU A 109 -18.25 5.41 -2.62
N HIS A 110 -18.10 4.90 -1.39
CA HIS A 110 -19.12 5.04 -0.35
C HIS A 110 -18.76 6.07 0.73
N THR A 111 -17.55 6.61 0.73
CA THR A 111 -17.04 7.37 1.87
C THR A 111 -16.70 8.82 1.57
N LEU A 112 -16.32 9.17 0.33
CA LEU A 112 -15.88 10.52 -0.01
C LEU A 112 -16.99 11.57 0.19
N SER A 113 -18.14 11.33 -0.42
CA SER A 113 -19.25 12.29 -0.37
C SER A 113 -19.83 12.49 1.04
N TYR A 114 -19.61 11.52 1.92
CA TYR A 114 -20.04 11.63 3.31
C TYR A 114 -19.21 12.68 4.08
N ARG A 115 -17.90 12.75 3.79
CA ARG A 115 -16.98 13.74 4.39
C ARG A 115 -16.89 15.04 3.60
N TYR A 116 -16.96 14.93 2.27
CA TYR A 116 -16.75 16.04 1.32
C TYR A 116 -17.82 15.99 0.22
N PRO A 117 -19.04 16.56 0.48
CA PRO A 117 -20.18 16.44 -0.44
C PRO A 117 -19.94 16.98 -1.86
N ASP A 118 -19.03 17.97 -1.98
CA ASP A 118 -18.72 18.63 -3.25
C ASP A 118 -17.58 17.92 -4.03
N ALA A 119 -16.88 16.97 -3.39
CA ALA A 119 -15.81 16.23 -4.03
C ALA A 119 -16.33 14.96 -4.70
N LYS A 120 -15.75 14.58 -5.83
CA LYS A 120 -16.11 13.38 -6.56
C LYS A 120 -15.00 12.34 -6.55
N PRO A 121 -15.33 11.05 -6.29
CA PRO A 121 -14.36 9.98 -6.39
C PRO A 121 -13.75 9.92 -7.81
N GLY A 122 -12.42 9.82 -7.90
CA GLY A 122 -11.70 9.78 -9.18
C GLY A 122 -11.35 11.14 -9.77
N GLU A 123 -11.82 12.25 -9.21
CA GLU A 123 -11.47 13.60 -9.66
C GLU A 123 -10.38 14.21 -8.75
N TYR A 124 -9.43 14.93 -9.35
CA TYR A 124 -8.42 15.65 -8.58
C TYR A 124 -9.05 16.78 -7.76
N THR A 125 -8.39 17.13 -6.66
CA THR A 125 -8.80 18.29 -5.87
C THR A 125 -8.63 19.57 -6.69
N ASP A 126 -9.53 20.50 -6.50
CA ASP A 126 -9.53 21.85 -7.10
C ASP A 126 -9.03 22.92 -6.12
N THR A 127 -8.50 22.50 -4.98
CA THR A 127 -7.96 23.36 -3.93
C THR A 127 -6.64 22.83 -3.42
N ASP A 128 -5.77 23.74 -2.97
CA ASP A 128 -4.54 23.35 -2.30
C ASP A 128 -4.83 22.61 -0.98
N MET A 129 -4.10 21.55 -0.76
CA MET A 129 -4.30 20.66 0.39
C MET A 129 -3.25 20.90 1.45
N CYS A 130 -3.67 20.79 2.71
CA CYS A 130 -2.75 20.79 3.86
C CYS A 130 -3.19 19.77 4.92
N ALA A 131 -2.22 19.28 5.70
CA ALA A 131 -2.46 18.43 6.86
C ALA A 131 -1.55 18.87 8.01
N GLY A 132 -2.11 19.49 9.04
CA GLY A 132 -1.35 20.18 10.08
C GLY A 132 -0.47 21.25 9.46
N ASP A 133 0.84 21.21 9.74
CA ASP A 133 1.84 22.13 9.18
C ASP A 133 2.36 21.72 7.77
N THR A 134 1.83 20.64 7.21
CA THR A 134 2.26 20.13 5.91
C THR A 134 1.42 20.76 4.80
N ILE A 135 2.06 21.50 3.88
CA ILE A 135 1.47 21.98 2.63
C ILE A 135 1.85 20.98 1.53
N PHE A 136 0.86 20.54 0.76
CA PHE A 136 1.04 19.62 -0.37
C PHE A 136 1.33 20.37 -1.69
N GLY A 137 1.43 19.65 -2.79
CA GLY A 137 1.64 20.25 -4.10
C GLY A 137 0.47 21.16 -4.51
N GLU A 138 0.77 22.16 -5.32
CA GLU A 138 -0.23 23.10 -5.87
C GLU A 138 -1.23 22.36 -6.77
N HIS A 139 -2.53 22.51 -6.51
CA HIS A 139 -3.58 21.78 -7.24
C HIS A 139 -3.56 22.07 -8.76
N GLU A 140 -3.22 23.29 -9.18
CA GLU A 140 -3.12 23.68 -10.61
C GLU A 140 -2.06 22.85 -11.37
N GLN A 141 -1.05 22.31 -10.68
CA GLN A 141 0.02 21.52 -11.29
C GLN A 141 -0.34 20.03 -11.41
N LEU A 142 -1.40 19.54 -10.76
CA LEU A 142 -1.73 18.12 -10.69
C LEU A 142 -1.96 17.49 -12.05
N ILE A 143 -2.67 18.21 -12.95
CA ILE A 143 -2.98 17.76 -14.32
C ILE A 143 -1.69 17.44 -15.12
N ALA A 144 -0.61 18.16 -14.88
CA ALA A 144 0.66 17.91 -15.54
C ALA A 144 1.55 16.93 -14.76
N ARG A 145 1.64 17.08 -13.44
CA ARG A 145 2.62 16.36 -12.62
C ARG A 145 2.24 14.93 -12.32
N VAL A 146 0.95 14.62 -12.13
CA VAL A 146 0.54 13.25 -11.84
C VAL A 146 0.76 12.34 -13.06
N PRO A 147 0.35 12.66 -14.28
CA PRO A 147 0.68 11.86 -15.47
C PRO A 147 2.20 11.76 -15.71
N GLN A 148 2.97 12.81 -15.42
CA GLN A 148 4.43 12.79 -15.53
C GLN A 148 5.04 11.80 -14.53
N LEU A 149 4.58 11.78 -13.26
CA LEU A 149 5.02 10.82 -12.26
C LEU A 149 4.74 9.38 -12.70
N LEU A 150 3.51 9.11 -13.15
CA LEU A 150 3.09 7.78 -13.61
C LEU A 150 3.92 7.30 -14.82
N SER A 151 4.04 8.13 -15.85
CA SER A 151 4.78 7.78 -17.08
C SER A 151 6.29 7.61 -16.83
N SER A 152 6.90 8.45 -15.98
CA SER A 152 8.31 8.30 -15.63
C SER A 152 8.57 7.05 -14.79
N THR A 153 7.64 6.71 -13.89
CA THR A 153 7.71 5.49 -13.09
C THR A 153 7.55 4.25 -13.96
N GLN A 154 6.57 4.25 -14.89
CA GLN A 154 6.39 3.15 -15.83
C GLN A 154 7.65 2.92 -16.68
N ARG A 155 8.22 3.99 -17.23
CA ARG A 155 9.48 3.90 -18.00
C ARG A 155 10.62 3.32 -17.16
N ALA A 156 10.80 3.77 -15.92
CA ALA A 156 11.84 3.26 -15.04
C ALA A 156 11.63 1.76 -14.72
N LEU A 157 10.37 1.33 -14.57
CA LEU A 157 10.00 -0.07 -14.37
C LEU A 157 10.35 -0.91 -15.61
N ASP A 158 10.01 -0.43 -16.81
CA ASP A 158 10.26 -1.12 -18.07
C ASP A 158 11.78 -1.21 -18.38
N GLU A 159 12.55 -0.19 -18.03
CA GLU A 159 14.01 -0.18 -18.18
C GLU A 159 14.72 -1.12 -17.20
N GLY A 160 14.14 -1.45 -16.06
CA GLY A 160 14.68 -2.36 -15.06
C GLY A 160 16.02 -1.93 -14.44
N LYS A 161 16.39 -0.64 -14.54
CA LYS A 161 17.67 -0.12 -14.04
C LYS A 161 17.65 0.26 -12.56
N VAL A 162 16.46 0.49 -12.03
CA VAL A 162 16.23 0.86 -10.63
C VAL A 162 15.61 -0.32 -9.92
N HIS A 163 16.13 -0.66 -8.75
CA HIS A 163 15.56 -1.74 -7.94
C HIS A 163 14.08 -1.44 -7.63
N PRO A 164 13.13 -2.40 -7.82
CA PRO A 164 11.69 -2.16 -7.67
C PRO A 164 11.29 -1.56 -6.31
N MET A 165 11.95 -1.96 -5.23
CA MET A 165 11.71 -1.41 -3.89
C MET A 165 12.02 0.09 -3.81
N ILE A 166 13.13 0.52 -4.44
CA ILE A 166 13.51 1.94 -4.52
C ILE A 166 12.50 2.70 -5.37
N LEU A 167 12.10 2.12 -6.52
CA LEU A 167 11.14 2.74 -7.41
C LEU A 167 9.78 2.93 -6.74
N ALA A 168 9.29 1.91 -6.04
CA ALA A 168 8.02 1.96 -5.31
C ALA A 168 8.03 3.00 -4.18
N ALA A 169 9.13 3.05 -3.40
CA ALA A 169 9.27 4.04 -2.33
C ALA A 169 9.34 5.48 -2.89
N ARG A 170 10.09 5.72 -3.96
CA ARG A 170 10.18 7.01 -4.64
C ARG A 170 8.83 7.45 -5.21
N PHE A 171 8.16 6.56 -5.92
CA PHE A 171 6.81 6.83 -6.40
C PHE A 171 5.92 7.28 -5.25
N HIS A 172 5.90 6.52 -4.16
CA HIS A 172 5.08 6.81 -2.99
C HIS A 172 5.37 8.19 -2.39
N GLY A 173 6.65 8.52 -2.19
CA GLY A 173 7.04 9.82 -1.64
C GLY A 173 6.62 11.00 -2.53
N PHE A 174 6.80 10.89 -3.85
CA PHE A 174 6.35 11.92 -4.79
C PHE A 174 4.84 12.01 -4.89
N TYR A 175 4.15 10.88 -4.88
CA TYR A 175 2.69 10.85 -4.90
C TYR A 175 2.10 11.52 -3.64
N GLU A 176 2.63 11.22 -2.47
CA GLU A 176 2.24 11.85 -1.21
C GLU A 176 2.59 13.35 -1.17
N TYR A 177 3.64 13.77 -1.88
CA TYR A 177 3.93 15.20 -2.04
C TYR A 177 2.87 15.88 -2.91
N LEU A 178 2.45 15.28 -4.02
CA LEU A 178 1.43 15.84 -4.92
C LEU A 178 0.04 15.86 -4.28
N HIS A 179 -0.31 14.82 -3.55
CA HIS A 179 -1.58 14.67 -2.81
C HIS A 179 -2.82 14.99 -3.66
N PRO A 180 -3.04 14.28 -4.78
CA PRO A 180 -3.89 14.79 -5.87
C PRO A 180 -5.39 14.75 -5.59
N PHE A 181 -5.86 14.04 -4.56
CA PHE A 181 -7.28 13.90 -4.29
C PHE A 181 -7.70 14.58 -2.99
N ARG A 182 -8.99 14.81 -2.81
CA ARG A 182 -9.54 15.44 -1.60
C ARG A 182 -9.37 14.57 -0.35
N ASP A 183 -9.41 13.24 -0.49
CA ASP A 183 -9.19 12.23 0.55
C ASP A 183 -8.65 10.96 -0.12
N GLY A 184 -8.22 9.95 0.65
CA GLY A 184 -7.79 8.65 0.15
C GLY A 184 -6.37 8.60 -0.42
N ASN A 185 -5.62 9.69 -0.41
CA ASN A 185 -4.27 9.75 -1.00
C ASN A 185 -3.32 8.72 -0.39
N GLY A 186 -3.25 8.61 0.94
CA GLY A 186 -2.38 7.63 1.60
C GLY A 186 -2.68 6.20 1.18
N ARG A 187 -3.96 5.82 1.10
CA ARG A 187 -4.39 4.48 0.66
C ARG A 187 -4.04 4.22 -0.80
N ILE A 188 -4.29 5.17 -1.70
CA ILE A 188 -3.90 5.08 -3.12
C ILE A 188 -2.39 5.02 -3.28
N GLY A 189 -1.63 5.86 -2.59
CA GLY A 189 -0.17 5.84 -2.65
C GLY A 189 0.41 4.49 -2.25
N ARG A 190 -0.10 3.87 -1.17
CA ARG A 190 0.29 2.53 -0.75
C ARG A 190 -0.16 1.43 -1.71
N LEU A 191 -1.36 1.52 -2.30
CA LEU A 191 -1.84 0.60 -3.34
C LEU A 191 -0.94 0.63 -4.58
N PHE A 192 -0.66 1.80 -5.12
CA PHE A 192 0.17 1.94 -6.32
C PHE A 192 1.63 1.57 -6.11
N SER A 193 2.21 1.89 -4.95
CA SER A 193 3.56 1.44 -4.60
C SER A 193 3.65 -0.08 -4.60
N ASN A 194 2.65 -0.75 -4.05
CA ASN A 194 2.57 -2.20 -4.04
C ASN A 194 2.23 -2.79 -5.41
N PHE A 195 1.48 -2.08 -6.23
CA PHE A 195 1.26 -2.49 -7.62
C PHE A 195 2.55 -2.44 -8.45
N ILE A 196 3.42 -1.43 -8.24
CA ILE A 196 4.76 -1.37 -8.85
C ILE A 196 5.59 -2.60 -8.45
N LEU A 197 5.60 -2.96 -7.17
CA LEU A 197 6.28 -4.17 -6.69
C LEU A 197 5.70 -5.45 -7.30
N HIS A 198 4.38 -5.55 -7.36
CA HIS A 198 3.68 -6.69 -7.94
C HIS A 198 4.02 -6.88 -9.43
N LYS A 199 4.01 -5.80 -10.23
CA LYS A 199 4.42 -5.82 -11.65
C LYS A 199 5.87 -6.30 -11.83
N ALA A 200 6.73 -5.99 -10.88
CA ALA A 200 8.13 -6.42 -10.87
C ALA A 200 8.35 -7.83 -10.27
N GLY A 201 7.30 -8.55 -9.87
CA GLY A 201 7.40 -9.88 -9.27
C GLY A 201 7.89 -9.92 -7.83
N HIS A 202 7.85 -8.77 -7.13
CA HIS A 202 8.23 -8.67 -5.73
C HIS A 202 7.02 -8.78 -4.79
N PRO A 203 7.21 -9.29 -3.55
CA PRO A 203 6.19 -9.24 -2.52
C PRO A 203 5.78 -7.80 -2.19
N ILE A 204 4.52 -7.61 -1.83
CA ILE A 204 4.02 -6.31 -1.39
C ILE A 204 4.62 -5.91 -0.04
N VAL A 205 4.83 -4.61 0.16
CA VAL A 205 5.21 -4.01 1.45
C VAL A 205 3.94 -3.70 2.25
N ILE A 206 3.90 -4.17 3.48
CA ILE A 206 2.83 -3.84 4.42
C ILE A 206 3.40 -2.93 5.50
N ILE A 207 2.99 -1.68 5.45
CA ILE A 207 3.29 -0.70 6.49
C ILE A 207 2.30 -0.94 7.62
N THR A 208 2.79 -1.44 8.76
CA THR A 208 1.91 -1.77 9.88
C THR A 208 1.45 -0.51 10.62
N HIS A 209 0.30 -0.59 11.27
CA HIS A 209 -0.21 0.53 12.07
C HIS A 209 0.77 0.94 13.18
N GLU A 210 1.48 -0.02 13.77
CA GLU A 210 2.48 0.22 14.80
C GLU A 210 3.67 1.06 14.30
N SER A 211 4.01 0.94 13.02
CA SER A 211 5.09 1.72 12.38
C SER A 211 4.62 3.06 11.79
N LYS A 212 3.35 3.47 12.01
CA LYS A 212 2.77 4.70 11.45
C LYS A 212 3.62 5.94 11.73
N SER A 213 4.11 6.11 12.96
CA SER A 213 4.91 7.29 13.34
C SER A 213 6.21 7.37 12.58
N GLU A 214 6.92 6.24 12.41
CA GLU A 214 8.15 6.15 11.64
C GLU A 214 7.91 6.42 10.16
N TYR A 215 6.86 5.83 9.59
CA TYR A 215 6.43 6.05 8.22
C TYR A 215 6.11 7.52 7.92
N ILE A 216 5.30 8.17 8.75
CA ILE A 216 4.95 9.59 8.58
C ILE A 216 6.20 10.48 8.71
N ASN A 217 7.13 10.14 9.62
CA ASN A 217 8.39 10.86 9.74
C ASN A 217 9.25 10.72 8.48
N ALA A 218 9.36 9.52 7.90
CA ALA A 218 10.08 9.28 6.66
C ALA A 218 9.51 10.08 5.48
N LEU A 219 8.17 10.17 5.36
CA LEU A 219 7.50 11.05 4.38
C LEU A 219 7.80 12.53 4.61
N ARG A 220 7.82 12.98 5.88
CA ARG A 220 8.15 14.36 6.22
C ARG A 220 9.56 14.73 5.80
N GLN A 221 10.52 13.83 6.00
CA GLN A 221 11.93 14.07 5.68
C GLN A 221 12.18 14.28 4.18
N ILE A 222 11.37 13.70 3.29
CA ILE A 222 11.42 14.02 1.85
C ILE A 222 11.25 15.51 1.61
N ARG A 223 10.39 16.17 2.37
CA ARG A 223 10.10 17.61 2.21
C ARG A 223 11.11 18.49 2.92
N THR A 224 11.50 18.12 4.13
CA THR A 224 12.39 18.94 4.97
C THR A 224 13.85 18.80 4.61
N GLU A 225 14.30 17.60 4.26
CA GLU A 225 15.71 17.28 3.97
C GLU A 225 15.97 17.08 2.47
N ARG A 226 14.90 17.04 1.64
CA ARG A 226 14.97 16.80 0.18
C ARG A 226 15.72 15.52 -0.18
N THR A 227 15.58 14.48 0.66
CA THR A 227 16.13 13.14 0.43
C THR A 227 15.05 12.09 0.53
N ASP A 228 15.13 11.06 -0.29
CA ASP A 228 14.25 9.88 -0.26
C ASP A 228 14.83 8.72 0.57
N GLU A 229 16.04 8.90 1.11
CA GLU A 229 16.79 7.82 1.77
C GLU A 229 16.02 7.17 2.91
N HIS A 230 15.40 7.97 3.76
CA HIS A 230 14.65 7.47 4.90
C HIS A 230 13.43 6.64 4.49
N LEU A 231 12.69 7.09 3.46
CA LEU A 231 11.53 6.35 2.98
C LEU A 231 11.93 5.06 2.27
N VAL A 232 12.99 5.10 1.46
CA VAL A 232 13.52 3.90 0.79
C VAL A 232 14.01 2.88 1.82
N SER A 233 14.80 3.29 2.80
CA SER A 233 15.25 2.40 3.88
C SER A 233 14.08 1.84 4.69
N PHE A 234 13.06 2.66 4.98
CA PHE A 234 11.84 2.22 5.66
C PHE A 234 11.09 1.14 4.88
N PHE A 235 10.97 1.27 3.55
CA PHE A 235 10.34 0.27 2.70
C PHE A 235 11.09 -1.06 2.74
N PHE A 236 12.42 -1.04 2.59
CA PHE A 236 13.25 -2.24 2.74
C PHE A 236 13.08 -2.89 4.11
N GLN A 237 13.18 -2.10 5.18
CA GLN A 237 13.06 -2.62 6.55
C GLN A 237 11.69 -3.21 6.82
N SER A 238 10.61 -2.56 6.36
CA SER A 238 9.25 -3.09 6.50
C SER A 238 9.08 -4.43 5.81
N ALA A 239 9.60 -4.57 4.57
CA ALA A 239 9.56 -5.83 3.83
C ALA A 239 10.39 -6.93 4.52
N ILE A 240 11.62 -6.61 4.93
CA ILE A 240 12.53 -7.54 5.60
C ILE A 240 11.93 -8.04 6.91
N ASN A 241 11.44 -7.13 7.76
CA ASN A 241 10.84 -7.48 9.04
C ASN A 241 9.62 -8.39 8.89
N ARG A 242 8.76 -8.09 7.91
CA ARG A 242 7.62 -8.95 7.58
C ARG A 242 8.07 -10.34 7.17
N MET A 243 8.97 -10.45 6.19
CA MET A 243 9.45 -11.74 5.68
C MET A 243 10.11 -12.58 6.78
N LEU A 244 10.94 -11.98 7.63
CA LEU A 244 11.58 -12.68 8.75
C LEU A 244 10.56 -13.21 9.75
N ARG A 245 9.56 -12.41 10.12
CA ARG A 245 8.47 -12.83 11.01
C ARG A 245 7.72 -14.03 10.44
N GLU A 246 7.31 -13.96 9.18
CA GLU A 246 6.55 -15.03 8.52
C GLU A 246 7.37 -16.32 8.35
N ILE A 247 8.68 -16.20 8.09
CA ILE A 247 9.61 -17.36 8.08
C ILE A 247 9.67 -18.02 9.47
N ASP A 248 9.75 -17.24 10.54
CA ASP A 248 9.84 -17.78 11.91
C ASP A 248 8.52 -18.40 12.39
N GLU A 249 7.38 -17.84 12.01
CA GLU A 249 6.06 -18.43 12.28
C GLU A 249 5.92 -19.80 11.61
N LYS A 250 6.37 -19.96 10.36
CA LYS A 250 6.37 -21.24 9.66
C LYS A 250 7.30 -22.27 10.32
N LYS A 251 8.47 -21.85 10.82
CA LYS A 251 9.35 -22.75 11.60
C LYS A 251 8.64 -23.27 12.86
N LYS A 252 7.99 -22.39 13.63
CA LYS A 252 7.25 -22.76 14.84
C LYS A 252 6.13 -23.77 14.53
N GLN A 253 5.34 -23.55 13.48
CA GLN A 253 4.31 -24.49 13.02
C GLN A 253 4.89 -25.87 12.65
N SER A 254 6.07 -25.92 12.03
CA SER A 254 6.74 -27.18 11.66
C SER A 254 7.28 -27.94 12.86
N ILE A 255 7.57 -27.26 13.97
CA ILE A 255 8.08 -27.88 15.20
C ILE A 255 6.94 -28.47 16.05
N VAL A 256 5.73 -27.93 15.97
CA VAL A 256 4.57 -28.39 16.75
C VAL A 256 3.98 -29.72 16.21
N PHE A 257 4.26 -30.12 14.97
CA PHE A 257 3.70 -31.31 14.33
C PHE A 257 4.53 -32.61 14.32
N PRO A 258 5.74 -32.74 14.89
CA PRO A 258 6.45 -34.02 14.85
C PRO A 258 5.97 -35.07 15.86
N PHE A 259 4.95 -34.79 16.69
CA PHE A 259 4.51 -35.68 17.75
C PHE A 259 3.07 -36.21 17.61
N LEU A 260 2.48 -36.17 16.42
CA LEU A 260 1.13 -36.71 16.18
C LEU A 260 1.11 -37.91 15.21
N PHE A 261 2.16 -38.75 15.23
CA PHE A 261 2.12 -40.12 14.65
C PHE A 261 2.81 -41.09 15.58
#